data_4620ddc00fa617d2219311763ee70e10
#
_entry.id   4620ddc00fa617d2219311763ee70e10
#
_cell.length_a   1.000
_cell.length_b   1.000
_cell.length_c   1.000
_cell.angle_alpha   90.00
_cell.angle_beta   90.00
_cell.angle_gamma   90.00
#
_symmetry.space_group_name_H-M   'P 1'
#
loop_
_entity.id
_entity.type
_entity.pdbx_description
1 polymer ?
#
loop_
_entity_poly.entity_id
_entity_poly.type
_entity_poly.pdbx_seq_one_letter_code
_entity_poly.pdbx_strand_id
1 'polypeptide(L)'
;MEFSIHPDYWKDEMKRIKEFFVSNDIYTMGPTIFNKEIVGMGEVNFITYIPLNDEIEDIPELNIKYQPTLEVYPTISHKCFDEDDFEVVYEGIQTFASENDITLSDKPFYHVMSNYFGGEIYEIHAEI
;
A
#
# COMPACT_ATOMS: atom_id res chain seq x y z
N MET A 1 8.43 4.60 -3.08
CA MET A 1 9.44 3.80 -2.36
C MET A 1 9.17 2.32 -2.59
N GLU A 2 10.21 1.56 -2.79
CA GLU A 2 10.10 0.12 -3.03
C GLU A 2 11.07 -0.62 -2.11
N PHE A 3 10.62 -1.70 -1.48
CA PHE A 3 11.46 -2.55 -0.63
C PHE A 3 10.93 -3.97 -0.56
N SER A 4 11.84 -4.93 -0.37
CA SER A 4 11.50 -6.34 -0.18
C SER A 4 11.84 -6.74 1.26
N ILE A 5 10.88 -7.30 1.98
CA ILE A 5 11.03 -7.64 3.38
C ILE A 5 10.09 -8.79 3.77
N HIS A 6 10.40 -9.45 4.88
CA HIS A 6 9.51 -10.46 5.45
C HIS A 6 8.17 -9.81 5.85
N PRO A 7 7.01 -10.47 5.60
CA PRO A 7 5.70 -9.87 5.88
C PRO A 7 5.49 -9.36 7.30
N ASP A 8 6.19 -9.91 8.29
CA ASP A 8 6.03 -9.49 9.69
C ASP A 8 6.72 -8.16 10.02
N TYR A 9 7.56 -7.62 9.11
CA TYR A 9 8.39 -6.44 9.38
C TYR A 9 8.06 -5.21 8.55
N TRP A 10 7.10 -5.30 7.64
CA TRP A 10 6.82 -4.19 6.72
C TRP A 10 6.31 -2.94 7.43
N LYS A 11 5.53 -3.09 8.50
CA LYS A 11 5.03 -1.95 9.28
C LYS A 11 6.15 -1.19 9.97
N ASP A 12 7.13 -1.90 10.50
CA ASP A 12 8.29 -1.30 11.15
C ASP A 12 9.12 -0.51 10.14
N GLU A 13 9.29 -1.04 8.94
CA GLU A 13 10.00 -0.34 7.87
C GLU A 13 9.28 0.93 7.45
N MET A 14 7.96 0.89 7.29
CA MET A 14 7.16 2.07 6.98
C MET A 14 7.23 3.12 8.06
N LYS A 15 7.20 2.71 9.31
CA LYS A 15 7.33 3.61 10.46
C LYS A 15 8.70 4.30 10.46
N ARG A 16 9.75 3.55 10.20
CA ARG A 16 11.12 4.09 10.13
C ARG A 16 11.25 5.15 9.04
N ILE A 17 10.66 4.92 7.88
CA ILE A 17 10.69 5.89 6.77
C ILE A 17 9.90 7.15 7.13
N LYS A 18 8.74 7.01 7.75
CA LYS A 18 7.95 8.18 8.18
C LYS A 18 8.69 9.01 9.24
N GLU A 19 9.37 8.37 10.17
CA GLU A 19 10.21 9.06 11.16
C GLU A 19 11.39 9.79 10.51
N PHE A 20 11.98 9.19 9.46
CA PHE A 20 13.01 9.85 8.67
C PHE A 20 12.50 11.14 8.03
N PHE A 21 11.32 11.12 7.43
CA PHE A 21 10.73 12.33 6.84
C PHE A 21 10.45 13.39 7.89
N VAL A 22 9.87 13.03 9.02
CA VAL A 22 9.58 13.97 10.09
C VAL A 22 10.86 14.64 10.61
N SER A 23 11.96 13.90 10.76
CA SER A 23 13.24 14.47 11.19
C SER A 23 13.86 15.43 10.17
N ASN A 24 13.36 15.44 8.93
CA ASN A 24 13.77 16.37 7.87
C ASN A 24 12.67 17.41 7.55
N ASP A 25 11.75 17.64 8.49
CA ASP A 25 10.63 18.58 8.36
C ASP A 25 9.65 18.25 7.20
N ILE A 26 9.57 17.00 6.81
CA ILE A 26 8.62 16.51 5.83
C ILE A 26 7.54 15.69 6.55
N TYR A 27 6.28 16.04 6.33
CA TYR A 27 5.16 15.40 6.99
C TYR A 27 4.30 14.62 5.99
N THR A 28 3.81 13.46 6.43
CA THR A 28 2.87 12.68 5.62
C THR A 28 1.48 13.30 5.67
N MET A 29 0.81 13.34 4.51
CA MET A 29 -0.50 13.95 4.33
C MET A 29 -1.48 12.89 3.83
N GLY A 30 -2.30 12.36 4.74
CA GLY A 30 -3.32 11.37 4.38
C GLY A 30 -2.83 9.92 4.45
N PRO A 31 -3.60 8.99 3.91
CA PRO A 31 -3.32 7.56 4.05
C PRO A 31 -2.11 7.12 3.23
N THR A 32 -1.47 6.03 3.68
CA THR A 32 -0.42 5.35 2.93
C THR A 32 -1.07 4.32 2.01
N ILE A 33 -0.64 4.29 0.75
CA ILE A 33 -1.10 3.32 -0.25
C ILE A 33 0.08 2.39 -0.57
N PHE A 34 -0.16 1.09 -0.58
CA PHE A 34 0.89 0.14 -0.95
C PHE A 34 0.34 -1.01 -1.78
N ASN A 35 1.22 -1.54 -2.63
CA ASN A 35 1.03 -2.80 -3.33
C ASN A 35 2.04 -3.79 -2.78
N LYS A 36 1.70 -5.07 -2.77
CA LYS A 36 2.64 -6.11 -2.38
C LYS A 36 2.68 -7.22 -3.41
N GLU A 37 3.87 -7.79 -3.60
CA GLU A 37 4.12 -8.87 -4.54
C GLU A 37 5.03 -9.90 -3.89
N ILE A 38 4.68 -11.18 -3.97
CA ILE A 38 5.49 -12.26 -3.43
C ILE A 38 6.70 -12.48 -4.33
N VAL A 39 7.91 -12.37 -3.77
CA VAL A 39 9.16 -12.54 -4.51
C VAL A 39 9.89 -13.85 -4.17
N GLY A 40 9.32 -14.68 -3.29
CA GLY A 40 9.87 -15.97 -2.87
C GLY A 40 10.64 -15.90 -1.56
N MET A 41 11.04 -17.06 -1.04
CA MET A 41 11.79 -17.21 0.23
C MET A 41 11.14 -16.53 1.44
N GLY A 42 9.81 -16.41 1.44
CA GLY A 42 9.08 -15.75 2.52
C GLY A 42 9.13 -14.23 2.48
N GLU A 43 9.74 -13.64 1.46
CA GLU A 43 9.79 -12.19 1.30
C GLU A 43 8.69 -11.67 0.39
N VAL A 44 8.23 -10.45 0.68
CA VAL A 44 7.23 -9.73 -0.10
C VAL A 44 7.83 -8.39 -0.52
N ASN A 45 7.71 -8.06 -1.79
CA ASN A 45 8.10 -6.74 -2.29
C ASN A 45 6.95 -5.76 -2.11
N PHE A 46 7.23 -4.63 -1.46
CA PHE A 46 6.26 -3.56 -1.24
C PHE A 46 6.62 -2.35 -2.10
N ILE A 47 5.65 -1.88 -2.87
CA ILE A 47 5.72 -0.57 -3.52
C ILE A 47 4.78 0.33 -2.74
N THR A 48 5.34 1.33 -2.09
CA THR A 48 4.60 2.17 -1.14
C THR A 48 4.54 3.60 -1.63
N TYR A 49 3.36 4.18 -1.60
CA TYR A 49 3.09 5.57 -1.96
C TYR A 49 2.69 6.33 -0.71
N ILE A 50 3.52 7.30 -0.33
CA ILE A 50 3.32 8.10 0.88
C ILE A 50 3.06 9.55 0.45
N PRO A 51 1.86 10.10 0.71
CA PRO A 51 1.59 11.49 0.38
C PRO A 51 2.38 12.42 1.31
N LEU A 52 3.04 13.41 0.72
CA LEU A 52 3.88 14.35 1.45
C LEU A 52 3.35 15.78 1.33
N ASN A 53 3.70 16.63 2.30
CA ASN A 53 3.32 18.03 2.32
C ASN A 53 4.14 18.91 1.36
N ASP A 54 5.24 18.40 0.81
CA ASP A 54 6.13 19.17 -0.07
C ASP A 54 6.84 18.25 -1.04
N GLU A 55 7.42 18.82 -2.08
CA GLU A 55 8.26 18.10 -3.02
C GLU A 55 9.59 17.72 -2.34
N ILE A 56 10.14 16.57 -2.73
CA ILE A 56 11.45 16.13 -2.28
C ILE A 56 12.27 15.71 -3.49
N GLU A 57 13.60 15.69 -3.33
CA GLU A 57 14.47 15.05 -4.29
C GLU A 57 14.43 13.52 -4.10
N ASP A 58 14.69 12.80 -5.18
CA ASP A 58 14.81 11.35 -5.13
C ASP A 58 15.93 10.95 -4.17
N ILE A 59 15.72 9.87 -3.41
CA ILE A 59 16.73 9.31 -2.50
C ILE A 59 17.02 7.88 -2.94
N PRO A 60 17.93 7.68 -3.92
CA PRO A 60 18.18 6.36 -4.49
C PRO A 60 18.66 5.32 -3.46
N GLU A 61 19.41 5.75 -2.44
CA GLU A 61 19.92 4.88 -1.39
C GLU A 61 18.81 4.20 -0.59
N LEU A 62 17.62 4.81 -0.55
CA LEU A 62 16.45 4.28 0.15
C LEU A 62 15.37 3.81 -0.82
N ASN A 63 15.66 3.75 -2.12
CA ASN A 63 14.67 3.45 -3.16
C ASN A 63 13.44 4.35 -3.10
N ILE A 64 13.64 5.61 -2.77
CA ILE A 64 12.59 6.63 -2.70
C ILE A 64 12.65 7.47 -3.97
N LYS A 65 11.52 7.56 -4.66
CA LYS A 65 11.35 8.40 -5.85
C LYS A 65 10.16 9.32 -5.64
N TYR A 66 10.38 10.60 -5.88
CA TYR A 66 9.28 11.57 -5.85
C TYR A 66 8.41 11.42 -7.09
N GLN A 67 7.10 11.43 -6.87
CA GLN A 67 6.10 11.36 -7.93
C GLN A 67 5.02 12.39 -7.63
N PRO A 68 4.72 13.34 -8.54
CA PRO A 68 3.77 14.42 -8.26
C PRO A 68 2.36 13.92 -7.93
N THR A 69 1.91 12.86 -8.59
CA THR A 69 0.58 12.29 -8.40
C THR A 69 0.62 10.78 -8.52
N LEU A 70 -0.35 10.12 -7.88
CA LEU A 70 -0.66 8.73 -8.12
C LEU A 70 -2.04 8.64 -8.75
N GLU A 71 -2.13 8.05 -9.95
CA GLU A 71 -3.40 7.83 -10.62
C GLU A 71 -3.82 6.37 -10.48
N VAL A 72 -5.07 6.17 -10.06
CA VAL A 72 -5.67 4.83 -9.96
C VAL A 72 -6.97 4.85 -10.75
N TYR A 73 -7.14 3.87 -11.63
CA TYR A 73 -8.36 3.72 -12.40
C TYR A 73 -9.51 3.22 -11.51
N PRO A 74 -10.77 3.22 -12.00
CA PRO A 74 -11.90 2.73 -11.21
C PRO A 74 -11.62 1.35 -10.60
N THR A 75 -12.04 1.17 -9.35
CA THR A 75 -11.76 -0.05 -8.58
C THR A 75 -13.01 -0.62 -7.95
N ILE A 76 -12.94 -1.92 -7.61
CA ILE A 76 -13.80 -2.55 -6.64
C ILE A 76 -13.03 -2.57 -5.33
N SER A 77 -13.65 -2.20 -4.22
CA SER A 77 -12.96 -2.15 -2.94
C SER A 77 -13.74 -2.81 -1.80
N HIS A 78 -13.00 -3.24 -0.80
CA HIS A 78 -13.54 -3.76 0.44
C HIS A 78 -12.65 -3.36 1.62
N LYS A 79 -13.26 -3.10 2.77
CA LYS A 79 -12.53 -2.71 3.98
C LYS A 79 -12.25 -3.91 4.86
N CYS A 80 -11.12 -3.86 5.58
CA CYS A 80 -10.83 -4.77 6.67
C CYS A 80 -10.04 -4.05 7.76
N PHE A 81 -10.01 -4.65 8.94
CA PHE A 81 -9.38 -4.04 10.13
C PHE A 81 -8.11 -4.75 10.56
N ASP A 82 -7.77 -5.87 9.93
CA ASP A 82 -6.62 -6.69 10.28
C ASP A 82 -5.93 -7.17 9.02
N GLU A 83 -4.60 -7.08 8.99
CA GLU A 83 -3.81 -7.58 7.87
C GLU A 83 -3.93 -9.09 7.66
N ASP A 84 -4.27 -9.85 8.71
CA ASP A 84 -4.52 -11.28 8.61
C ASP A 84 -5.74 -11.61 7.76
N ASP A 85 -6.63 -10.63 7.52
CA ASP A 85 -7.83 -10.79 6.71
C ASP A 85 -7.60 -10.47 5.22
N PHE A 86 -6.41 -10.02 4.83
CA PHE A 86 -6.14 -9.62 3.44
C PHE A 86 -6.46 -10.72 2.43
N GLU A 87 -6.03 -11.95 2.69
CA GLU A 87 -6.26 -13.06 1.77
C GLU A 87 -7.75 -13.33 1.57
N VAL A 88 -8.54 -13.26 2.64
CA VAL A 88 -10.00 -13.43 2.59
C VAL A 88 -10.62 -12.32 1.74
N VAL A 89 -10.15 -11.09 1.89
CA VAL A 89 -10.66 -9.95 1.12
C VAL A 89 -10.30 -10.08 -0.36
N TYR A 90 -9.07 -10.51 -0.68
CA TYR A 90 -8.67 -10.74 -2.07
C TYR A 90 -9.57 -11.76 -2.76
N GLU A 91 -9.83 -12.90 -2.10
CA GLU A 91 -10.72 -13.93 -2.62
C GLU A 91 -12.14 -13.40 -2.77
N GLY A 92 -12.64 -12.64 -1.81
CA GLY A 92 -13.96 -12.02 -1.85
C GLY A 92 -14.13 -11.08 -3.03
N ILE A 93 -13.13 -10.24 -3.32
CA ILE A 93 -13.16 -9.33 -4.46
C ILE A 93 -13.16 -10.10 -5.77
N GLN A 94 -12.33 -11.13 -5.90
CA GLN A 94 -12.25 -11.97 -7.09
C GLN A 94 -13.55 -12.72 -7.33
N THR A 95 -14.16 -13.27 -6.28
CA THR A 95 -15.45 -13.96 -6.36
C THR A 95 -16.57 -13.02 -6.79
N PHE A 96 -16.63 -11.84 -6.18
CA PHE A 96 -17.63 -10.82 -6.54
C PHE A 96 -17.50 -10.43 -8.01
N ALA A 97 -16.29 -10.18 -8.48
CA ALA A 97 -16.04 -9.81 -9.87
C ALA A 97 -16.49 -10.91 -10.82
N SER A 98 -16.15 -12.17 -10.52
CA SER A 98 -16.55 -13.32 -11.32
C SER A 98 -18.06 -13.48 -11.36
N GLU A 99 -18.75 -13.34 -10.25
CA GLU A 99 -20.21 -13.48 -10.16
C GLU A 99 -20.97 -12.36 -10.88
N ASN A 100 -20.34 -11.20 -11.08
CA ASN A 100 -20.95 -10.04 -11.74
C ASN A 100 -20.38 -9.74 -13.12
N ASP A 101 -19.66 -10.69 -13.73
CA ASP A 101 -19.05 -10.56 -15.05
C ASP A 101 -18.11 -9.34 -15.18
N ILE A 102 -17.41 -8.99 -14.09
CA ILE A 102 -16.44 -7.91 -14.08
C ILE A 102 -15.04 -8.49 -14.26
N THR A 103 -14.28 -7.96 -15.22
CA THR A 103 -12.91 -8.36 -15.46
C THR A 103 -11.98 -7.46 -14.67
N LEU A 104 -11.20 -8.05 -13.75
CA LEU A 104 -10.20 -7.33 -13.00
C LEU A 104 -8.91 -7.17 -13.82
N SER A 105 -8.22 -6.05 -13.62
CA SER A 105 -6.86 -5.86 -14.11
C SER A 105 -5.92 -6.91 -13.52
N ASP A 106 -4.83 -7.23 -14.20
CA ASP A 106 -3.78 -8.11 -13.70
C ASP A 106 -2.79 -7.40 -12.77
N LYS A 107 -3.00 -6.11 -12.49
CA LYS A 107 -2.18 -5.35 -11.57
C LYS A 107 -2.40 -5.80 -10.12
N PRO A 108 -1.37 -5.65 -9.25
CA PRO A 108 -1.53 -5.90 -7.82
C PRO A 108 -2.61 -5.03 -7.21
N PHE A 109 -3.26 -5.53 -6.15
CA PHE A 109 -4.26 -4.75 -5.43
C PHE A 109 -3.60 -3.60 -4.66
N TYR A 110 -4.26 -2.43 -4.65
CA TYR A 110 -3.86 -1.30 -3.83
C TYR A 110 -4.41 -1.45 -2.42
N HIS A 111 -3.58 -1.22 -1.42
CA HIS A 111 -3.96 -1.24 -0.02
C HIS A 111 -3.86 0.18 0.51
N VAL A 112 -4.98 0.76 0.90
CA VAL A 112 -5.03 2.09 1.49
C VAL A 112 -5.09 1.94 3.00
N MET A 113 -4.02 2.32 3.68
CA MET A 113 -3.90 2.19 5.13
C MET A 113 -4.14 3.53 5.79
N SER A 114 -5.14 3.59 6.67
CA SER A 114 -5.48 4.78 7.46
C SER A 114 -5.39 4.45 8.94
N ASN A 115 -4.88 5.38 9.73
CA ASN A 115 -4.85 5.25 11.19
C ASN A 115 -6.20 5.65 11.79
N TYR A 116 -6.65 4.87 12.78
CA TYR A 116 -7.92 5.10 13.43
C TYR A 116 -7.86 4.62 14.88
N PHE A 117 -8.02 5.54 15.85
CA PHE A 117 -8.08 5.27 17.29
C PHE A 117 -7.15 4.16 17.80
N GLY A 118 -5.85 4.24 17.45
CA GLY A 118 -4.84 3.29 17.90
C GLY A 118 -4.73 2.02 17.09
N GLY A 119 -5.43 1.93 15.98
CA GLY A 119 -5.33 0.83 15.02
C GLY A 119 -5.29 1.33 13.59
N GLU A 120 -5.28 0.41 12.64
CA GLU A 120 -5.32 0.71 11.22
C GLU A 120 -6.61 0.18 10.60
N ILE A 121 -7.12 0.92 9.61
CA ILE A 121 -8.18 0.47 8.71
C ILE A 121 -7.56 0.34 7.33
N TYR A 122 -7.85 -0.76 6.66
CA TYR A 122 -7.37 -1.01 5.31
C TYR A 122 -8.54 -1.04 4.33
N GLU A 123 -8.38 -0.35 3.21
CA GLU A 123 -9.25 -0.53 2.04
C GLU A 123 -8.43 -1.19 0.95
N ILE A 124 -8.91 -2.32 0.45
CA ILE A 124 -8.25 -3.05 -0.62
C ILE A 124 -8.99 -2.77 -1.92
N HIS A 125 -8.28 -2.26 -2.91
CA HIS A 125 -8.82 -1.85 -4.20
C HIS A 125 -8.24 -2.69 -5.32
N ALA A 126 -9.12 -3.29 -6.13
CA ALA A 126 -8.74 -4.00 -7.34
C ALA A 126 -9.17 -3.18 -8.56
N GLU A 127 -8.25 -2.84 -9.45
CA GLU A 127 -8.59 -2.12 -10.68
C GLU A 127 -9.42 -3.00 -11.61
N ILE A 128 -10.40 -2.36 -12.23
CA ILE A 128 -11.26 -2.99 -13.21
C ILE A 128 -10.64 -2.94 -14.60
#